data_65b42686290c650a235ea4787942a268
#
_entry.id   65b42686290c650a235ea4787942a268
#
_cell.length_a   1.000
_cell.length_b   1.000
_cell.length_c   1.000
_cell.angle_alpha   90.00
_cell.angle_beta   90.00
_cell.angle_gamma   90.00
#
_symmetry.space_group_name_H-M   'P 1'
#
loop_
_entity.id
_entity.type
_entity.pdbx_description
1 polymer ?
#
loop_
_entity_poly.entity_id
_entity_poly.type
_entity_poly.pdbx_seq_one_letter_code
_entity_poly.pdbx_strand_id
1 'polypeptide(L)'
;FIGNPYVWGGTSLTNGADCSGFVQSVFAHFGISLPRTTWDMENVGTAVSYDQAVAGDIILYNGHVGIYMGNGQIVNAINSAKGIGILPATYTNIVTVRRLV
;
A
#
# COMPACT_ATOMS: atom_id res chain seq x y z
N PHE A 1 12.01 3.71 1.93
CA PHE A 1 11.23 4.93 2.21
C PHE A 1 10.63 4.97 3.62
N ILE A 2 10.92 3.97 4.45
CA ILE A 2 10.51 3.95 5.85
C ILE A 2 11.05 5.21 6.54
N GLY A 3 10.20 5.89 7.33
CA GLY A 3 10.56 7.14 8.00
C GLY A 3 10.32 8.39 7.18
N ASN A 4 10.05 8.28 5.89
CA ASN A 4 9.72 9.44 5.06
C ASN A 4 8.32 9.97 5.41
N PRO A 5 8.04 11.26 5.16
CA PRO A 5 6.81 11.87 5.66
C PRO A 5 5.55 11.36 4.95
N TYR A 6 4.46 11.36 5.70
CA TYR A 6 3.12 11.18 5.17
C TYR A 6 2.52 12.57 4.89
N VAL A 7 1.99 12.77 3.69
CA VAL A 7 1.25 13.99 3.36
C VAL A 7 -0.04 13.61 2.64
N TRP A 8 -1.17 14.05 3.16
CA TRP A 8 -2.47 13.81 2.56
C TRP A 8 -2.50 14.37 1.12
N GLY A 9 -2.90 13.53 0.17
CA GLY A 9 -2.86 13.91 -1.25
C GLY A 9 -1.47 13.89 -1.87
N GLY A 10 -0.42 13.62 -1.08
CA GLY A 10 0.95 13.58 -1.57
C GLY A 10 1.29 12.31 -2.30
N THR A 11 2.16 12.42 -3.30
CA THR A 11 2.64 11.31 -4.11
C THR A 11 4.16 11.21 -4.17
N SER A 12 4.88 12.06 -3.44
CA SER A 12 6.34 12.04 -3.40
C SER A 12 6.83 11.02 -2.39
N LEU A 13 7.72 10.12 -2.79
CA LEU A 13 8.29 9.12 -1.89
C LEU A 13 9.22 9.73 -0.85
N THR A 14 9.82 10.89 -1.14
CA THR A 14 10.79 11.54 -0.24
C THR A 14 10.23 12.77 0.44
N ASN A 15 9.34 13.52 -0.21
CA ASN A 15 8.81 14.80 0.30
C ASN A 15 7.43 14.68 0.92
N GLY A 16 6.76 13.56 0.74
CA GLY A 16 5.48 13.28 1.37
C GLY A 16 4.51 12.54 0.46
N ALA A 17 3.89 11.50 1.01
CA ALA A 17 2.91 10.70 0.31
C ALA A 17 1.83 10.25 1.29
N ASP A 18 0.58 10.13 0.82
CA ASP A 18 -0.46 9.40 1.56
C ASP A 18 -0.38 7.91 1.22
N CYS A 19 -1.27 7.08 1.80
CA CYS A 19 -1.19 5.63 1.65
C CYS A 19 -1.30 5.17 0.20
N SER A 20 -2.28 5.69 -0.55
CA SER A 20 -2.44 5.32 -1.96
C SER A 20 -1.37 5.96 -2.85
N GLY A 21 -0.97 7.20 -2.56
CA GLY A 21 0.11 7.86 -3.27
C GLY A 21 1.44 7.16 -3.11
N PHE A 22 1.74 6.65 -1.92
CA PHE A 22 2.94 5.85 -1.68
C PHE A 22 2.95 4.60 -2.55
N VAL A 23 1.88 3.82 -2.52
CA VAL A 23 1.77 2.58 -3.31
C VAL A 23 1.82 2.89 -4.80
N GLN A 24 1.06 3.89 -5.26
CA GLN A 24 1.07 4.30 -6.65
C GLN A 24 2.48 4.65 -7.14
N SER A 25 3.23 5.42 -6.34
CA SER A 25 4.58 5.86 -6.71
C SER A 25 5.57 4.71 -6.72
N VAL A 26 5.48 3.79 -5.76
CA VAL A 26 6.36 2.61 -5.73
C VAL A 26 6.17 1.77 -6.99
N PHE A 27 4.92 1.47 -7.35
CA PHE A 27 4.66 0.64 -8.54
C PHE A 27 4.97 1.39 -9.83
N ALA A 28 4.86 2.72 -9.87
CA ALA A 28 5.27 3.51 -11.04
C ALA A 28 6.75 3.34 -11.36
N HIS A 29 7.61 3.17 -10.34
CA HIS A 29 9.02 2.88 -10.55
C HIS A 29 9.26 1.56 -11.29
N PHE A 30 8.32 0.64 -11.26
CA PHE A 30 8.40 -0.64 -11.96
C PHE A 30 7.57 -0.65 -13.25
N GLY A 31 7.12 0.52 -13.72
CA GLY A 31 6.33 0.63 -14.93
C GLY A 31 4.87 0.20 -14.80
N ILE A 32 4.37 0.06 -13.57
CA ILE A 32 2.99 -0.33 -13.30
C ILE A 32 2.18 0.91 -12.93
N SER A 33 1.16 1.18 -13.71
CA SER A 33 0.25 2.31 -13.46
C SER A 33 -0.91 1.87 -12.58
N LEU A 34 -1.10 2.55 -11.44
CA LEU A 34 -2.19 2.26 -10.51
C LEU A 34 -3.13 3.45 -10.40
N PRO A 35 -4.43 3.21 -10.07
CA PRO A 35 -5.35 4.28 -9.72
C PRO A 35 -4.86 5.08 -8.52
N ARG A 36 -5.34 6.31 -8.38
CA ARG A 36 -4.90 7.22 -7.32
C ARG A 36 -5.51 6.92 -5.95
N THR A 37 -6.69 6.29 -5.89
CA THR A 37 -7.43 6.07 -4.63
C THR A 37 -7.44 4.61 -4.23
N THR A 38 -7.57 4.36 -2.91
CA THR A 38 -7.67 2.99 -2.38
C THR A 38 -8.93 2.29 -2.90
N TRP A 39 -10.03 3.02 -3.06
CA TRP A 39 -11.29 2.47 -3.56
C TRP A 39 -11.13 1.88 -4.96
N ASP A 40 -10.45 2.59 -5.84
CA ASP A 40 -10.21 2.13 -7.21
C ASP A 40 -9.18 1.01 -7.25
N MET A 41 -8.22 1.01 -6.33
CA MET A 41 -7.22 -0.07 -6.23
C MET A 41 -7.82 -1.41 -5.84
N GLU A 42 -9.01 -1.43 -5.25
CA GLU A 42 -9.68 -2.69 -4.89
C GLU A 42 -10.05 -3.55 -6.10
N ASN A 43 -9.99 -3.00 -7.30
CA ASN A 43 -10.38 -3.69 -8.53
C ASN A 43 -9.21 -3.96 -9.49
N VAL A 44 -7.97 -3.65 -9.09
CA VAL A 44 -6.82 -3.86 -9.97
C VAL A 44 -6.27 -5.27 -9.85
N GLY A 45 -5.60 -5.73 -10.90
CA GLY A 45 -4.90 -7.01 -10.90
C GLY A 45 -5.80 -8.20 -10.59
N THR A 46 -5.25 -9.18 -9.91
CA THR A 46 -5.94 -10.43 -9.57
C THR A 46 -6.17 -10.51 -8.07
N ALA A 47 -7.41 -10.84 -7.68
CA ALA A 47 -7.74 -11.08 -6.27
C ALA A 47 -7.05 -12.34 -5.76
N VAL A 48 -6.44 -12.24 -4.57
CA VAL A 48 -5.72 -13.33 -3.92
C VAL A 48 -6.21 -13.40 -2.48
N SER A 49 -6.36 -14.61 -1.93
CA SER A 49 -6.64 -14.74 -0.50
C SER A 49 -5.41 -14.34 0.31
N TYR A 50 -5.62 -13.87 1.52
CA TYR A 50 -4.50 -13.48 2.38
C TYR A 50 -3.53 -14.66 2.63
N ASP A 51 -4.06 -15.87 2.74
CA ASP A 51 -3.24 -17.07 2.93
C ASP A 51 -2.29 -17.33 1.77
N GLN A 52 -2.62 -16.82 0.60
CA GLN A 52 -1.80 -16.96 -0.63
C GLN A 52 -0.96 -15.73 -0.93
N ALA A 53 -1.04 -14.70 -0.08
CA ALA A 53 -0.32 -13.45 -0.33
C ALA A 53 1.18 -13.66 -0.26
N VAL A 54 1.90 -13.00 -1.18
CA VAL A 54 3.36 -13.01 -1.22
C VAL A 54 3.88 -11.58 -1.22
N ALA A 55 5.15 -11.41 -0.90
CA ALA A 55 5.77 -10.09 -0.90
C ALA A 55 5.58 -9.41 -2.27
N GLY A 56 5.18 -8.14 -2.24
CA GLY A 56 4.87 -7.36 -3.44
C GLY A 56 3.38 -7.28 -3.77
N ASP A 57 2.55 -8.13 -3.18
CA ASP A 57 1.09 -7.96 -3.30
C ASP A 57 0.66 -6.72 -2.52
N ILE A 58 -0.43 -6.08 -2.95
CA ILE A 58 -1.01 -4.97 -2.18
C ILE A 58 -2.18 -5.49 -1.35
N ILE A 59 -2.27 -4.99 -0.11
CA ILE A 59 -3.34 -5.33 0.81
C ILE A 59 -4.19 -4.08 1.02
N LEU A 60 -5.49 -4.20 0.78
CA LEU A 60 -6.44 -3.11 0.86
C LEU A 60 -7.33 -3.26 2.08
N TYR A 61 -7.49 -2.14 2.78
CA TYR A 61 -8.35 -1.99 3.95
C TYR A 61 -9.40 -0.93 3.63
N ASN A 62 -10.31 -0.71 4.54
CA ASN A 62 -11.29 0.37 4.36
C ASN A 62 -10.58 1.73 4.42
N GLY A 63 -10.35 2.33 3.24
CA GLY A 63 -9.69 3.63 3.14
C GLY A 63 -8.18 3.62 3.33
N HIS A 64 -7.54 2.43 3.25
CA HIS A 64 -6.10 2.31 3.42
C HIS A 64 -5.53 1.21 2.53
N VAL A 65 -4.24 1.31 2.22
CA VAL A 65 -3.52 0.30 1.44
C VAL A 65 -2.08 0.21 1.90
N GLY A 66 -1.52 -1.00 1.85
CA GLY A 66 -0.11 -1.23 2.10
C GLY A 66 0.44 -2.27 1.14
N ILE A 67 1.77 -2.36 1.08
CA ILE A 67 2.48 -3.37 0.28
C ILE A 67 2.91 -4.49 1.21
N TYR A 68 2.50 -5.72 0.89
CA TYR A 68 2.85 -6.88 1.71
C TYR A 68 4.34 -7.18 1.60
N MET A 69 4.96 -7.38 2.76
CA MET A 69 6.41 -7.66 2.84
C MET A 69 6.72 -9.16 2.94
N GLY A 70 5.72 -10.01 2.99
CA GLY A 70 5.86 -11.37 3.51
C GLY A 70 5.73 -11.34 5.03
N ASN A 71 5.97 -12.34 5.75
CA ASN A 71 6.07 -12.36 7.23
C ASN A 71 4.89 -11.72 8.00
N GLY A 72 3.73 -11.54 7.39
CA GLY A 72 2.58 -10.95 8.05
C GLY A 72 2.68 -9.43 8.28
N GLN A 73 3.52 -8.73 7.54
CA GLN A 73 3.74 -7.28 7.70
C GLN A 73 3.53 -6.54 6.39
N ILE A 74 3.14 -5.27 6.50
CA ILE A 74 3.03 -4.35 5.36
C ILE A 74 3.94 -3.15 5.57
N VAL A 75 4.45 -2.61 4.46
CA VAL A 75 5.04 -1.27 4.42
C VAL A 75 3.99 -0.32 3.85
N ASN A 76 3.78 0.81 4.51
CA ASN A 76 2.70 1.73 4.15
C ASN A 76 2.97 3.14 4.65
N ALA A 77 2.30 4.13 4.04
CA ALA A 77 2.26 5.48 4.56
C ALA A 77 1.15 5.53 5.62
N ILE A 78 1.54 5.53 6.89
CA ILE A 78 0.63 5.29 8.02
C ILE A 78 -0.26 6.51 8.28
N ASN A 79 0.34 7.61 8.67
CA ASN A 79 -0.35 8.89 8.93
C ASN A 79 0.68 10.00 9.07
N SER A 80 0.22 11.24 9.27
CA SER A 80 1.11 12.41 9.35
C SER A 80 2.04 12.37 10.57
N ALA A 81 1.68 11.66 11.64
CA ALA A 81 2.53 11.55 12.82
C ALA A 81 3.62 10.50 12.66
N LYS A 82 3.37 9.42 11.92
CA LYS A 82 4.27 8.27 11.81
C LYS A 82 4.99 8.17 10.47
N GLY A 83 4.49 8.84 9.43
CA GLY A 83 5.06 8.76 8.08
C GLY A 83 4.96 7.36 7.49
N ILE A 84 5.96 6.96 6.72
CA ILE A 84 6.03 5.64 6.10
C ILE A 84 6.70 4.68 7.07
N GLY A 85 6.08 3.53 7.29
CA GLY A 85 6.58 2.55 8.24
C GLY A 85 5.96 1.18 8.03
N ILE A 86 6.19 0.30 9.01
CA ILE A 86 5.78 -1.09 8.99
C ILE A 86 4.68 -1.32 10.02
N LEU A 87 3.62 -2.03 9.61
CA LEU A 87 2.54 -2.47 10.48
C LEU A 87 2.28 -3.96 10.26
N PRO A 88 1.68 -4.67 11.25
CA PRO A 88 1.15 -6.00 11.00
C PRO A 88 0.09 -5.94 9.89
N ALA A 89 0.11 -6.88 8.95
CA ALA A 89 -0.87 -6.91 7.87
C ALA A 89 -2.30 -7.09 8.38
N THR A 90 -2.46 -7.70 9.53
CA THR A 90 -3.76 -7.96 10.14
C THR A 90 -4.13 -6.95 11.24
N TYR A 91 -3.52 -5.76 11.22
CA TYR A 91 -3.81 -4.74 12.24
C TYR A 91 -5.28 -4.27 12.21
N THR A 92 -5.95 -4.44 11.09
CA THR A 92 -7.39 -4.21 10.94
C THR A 92 -7.94 -5.14 9.85
N ASN A 93 -9.23 -5.07 9.59
CA ASN A 93 -9.88 -5.97 8.64
C ASN A 93 -9.38 -5.74 7.21
N ILE A 94 -8.98 -6.82 6.55
CA ILE A 94 -8.54 -6.79 5.15
C ILE A 94 -9.78 -6.85 4.25
N VAL A 95 -9.87 -5.91 3.31
CA VAL A 95 -10.95 -5.89 2.31
C VAL A 95 -10.60 -6.85 1.16
N THR A 96 -9.42 -6.71 0.58
CA THR A 96 -8.94 -7.58 -0.50
C THR A 96 -7.43 -7.53 -0.59
N VAL A 97 -6.85 -8.57 -1.17
CA VAL A 97 -5.44 -8.61 -1.55
C VAL A 97 -5.38 -8.69 -3.07
N ARG A 98 -4.53 -7.86 -3.68
CA ARG A 98 -4.42 -7.77 -5.14
C ARG A 98 -3.01 -8.05 -5.58
N ARG A 99 -2.87 -8.91 -6.58
CA ARG A 99 -1.58 -9.22 -7.22
C ARG A 99 -1.50 -8.52 -8.55
N LEU A 100 -0.44 -7.74 -8.73
CA LEU A 100 -0.26 -6.89 -9.92
C LEU A 100 0.73 -7.48 -10.92
N VAL A 101 1.47 -8.48 -10.53
CA VAL A 101 2.48 -9.13 -11.38
C VAL A 101 2.30 -10.64 -11.42
#